data_7ffc1d2c5d974bc0dd692ea8f2284ad3
#
_entry.id   7ffc1d2c5d974bc0dd692ea8f2284ad3
#
_cell.length_a   1.000
_cell.length_b   1.000
_cell.length_c   1.000
_cell.angle_alpha   90.00
_cell.angle_beta   90.00
_cell.angle_gamma   90.00
#
_symmetry.space_group_name_H-M   'P 1'
#
loop_
_entity.id
_entity.type
_entity.pdbx_description
1 polymer ?
#
loop_
_entity_poly.entity_id
_entity_poly.type
_entity_poly.pdbx_seq_one_letter_code
_entity_poly.pdbx_strand_id
1 'polypeptide(L)'
;MVRSYDDLPTLVAQAGPLNGQRWSLNETILIGRDESCDLIIPSRQVSRYHARLNILSTGVQLEDLASKNGTHCNGQPIAEPILLQDGDIIQIALAQQFVFLSSDATLPLDIPVDEIPAVHGSTRLRLDKRSRRVWLGKVELLPPLSISQFQLLELLYHNPGQVVTRSRMIQVISGQEKAMEVS
;
A
#
# COMPACT_ATOMS: atom_id res chain seq x y z
N MET A 1 -19.28 -22.21 5.46
CA MET A 1 -18.74 -21.07 6.22
C MET A 1 -18.56 -19.95 5.22
N VAL A 2 -19.42 -18.96 5.23
CA VAL A 2 -19.38 -17.82 4.28
C VAL A 2 -18.28 -16.89 4.78
N ARG A 3 -17.17 -16.77 4.03
CA ARG A 3 -16.13 -15.76 4.32
C ARG A 3 -16.76 -14.38 4.18
N SER A 4 -16.57 -13.54 5.18
CA SER A 4 -17.02 -12.13 5.13
C SER A 4 -16.24 -11.40 4.04
N TYR A 5 -16.84 -10.44 3.37
CA TYR A 5 -16.19 -9.65 2.31
C TYR A 5 -14.95 -8.88 2.81
N ASP A 6 -14.86 -8.66 4.13
CA ASP A 6 -13.74 -7.97 4.77
C ASP A 6 -12.47 -8.84 4.94
N ASP A 7 -12.57 -10.18 4.70
CA ASP A 7 -11.48 -11.13 4.87
C ASP A 7 -10.80 -11.55 3.56
N LEU A 8 -11.08 -10.87 2.44
CA LEU A 8 -10.48 -11.20 1.15
C LEU A 8 -9.24 -10.36 0.87
N PRO A 9 -8.17 -10.98 0.32
CA PRO A 9 -7.04 -10.22 -0.19
C PRO A 9 -7.50 -9.16 -1.18
N THR A 10 -6.88 -8.01 -1.17
CA THR A 10 -7.31 -6.87 -1.97
C THR A 10 -6.14 -6.28 -2.75
N LEU A 11 -6.37 -5.97 -4.02
CA LEU A 11 -5.46 -5.20 -4.85
C LEU A 11 -5.93 -3.75 -4.92
N VAL A 12 -5.04 -2.81 -4.63
CA VAL A 12 -5.34 -1.37 -4.63
C VAL A 12 -4.46 -0.65 -5.63
N ALA A 13 -5.05 0.02 -6.61
CA ALA A 13 -4.31 0.82 -7.58
C ALA A 13 -3.84 2.14 -6.94
N GLN A 14 -2.52 2.38 -6.94
CA GLN A 14 -1.89 3.58 -6.36
C GLN A 14 -1.46 4.61 -7.39
N ALA A 15 -1.09 4.17 -8.59
CA ALA A 15 -0.69 5.05 -9.68
C ALA A 15 -1.06 4.43 -11.02
N GLY A 16 -1.19 5.28 -12.07
CA GLY A 16 -1.58 4.87 -13.41
C GLY A 16 -3.07 5.10 -13.70
N PRO A 17 -3.56 4.58 -14.84
CA PRO A 17 -4.92 4.83 -15.31
C PRO A 17 -6.04 4.34 -14.38
N LEU A 18 -5.75 3.38 -13.51
CA LEU A 18 -6.72 2.80 -12.58
C LEU A 18 -6.59 3.34 -11.15
N ASN A 19 -5.83 4.40 -10.94
CA ASN A 19 -5.55 4.94 -9.61
C ASN A 19 -6.81 5.11 -8.75
N GLY A 20 -6.75 4.63 -7.51
CA GLY A 20 -7.84 4.68 -6.52
C GLY A 20 -8.84 3.53 -6.60
N GLN A 21 -8.80 2.69 -7.64
CA GLN A 21 -9.66 1.52 -7.74
C GLN A 21 -9.15 0.36 -6.87
N ARG A 22 -10.08 -0.55 -6.51
CA ARG A 22 -9.82 -1.71 -5.64
C ARG A 22 -10.50 -2.95 -6.18
N TRP A 23 -9.84 -4.09 -6.04
CA TRP A 23 -10.36 -5.41 -6.41
C TRP A 23 -10.15 -6.38 -5.25
N SER A 24 -11.24 -6.98 -4.78
CA SER A 24 -11.16 -8.10 -3.84
C SER A 24 -10.84 -9.38 -4.60
N LEU A 25 -9.84 -10.11 -4.14
CA LEU A 25 -9.31 -11.29 -4.81
C LEU A 25 -9.99 -12.55 -4.25
N ASN A 26 -11.10 -12.94 -4.83
CA ASN A 26 -11.85 -14.16 -4.50
C ASN A 26 -11.63 -15.31 -5.49
N GLU A 27 -11.13 -14.99 -6.67
CA GLU A 27 -10.86 -15.91 -7.76
C GLU A 27 -9.61 -15.47 -8.55
N THR A 28 -9.15 -16.31 -9.46
CA THR A 28 -8.03 -15.97 -10.33
C THR A 28 -8.38 -14.75 -11.18
N ILE A 29 -7.49 -13.76 -11.23
CA ILE A 29 -7.65 -12.51 -11.99
C ILE A 29 -6.62 -12.43 -13.10
N LEU A 30 -7.08 -12.29 -14.32
CA LEU A 30 -6.26 -12.02 -15.50
C LEU A 30 -6.12 -10.51 -15.70
N ILE A 31 -4.88 -10.04 -15.79
CA ILE A 31 -4.53 -8.63 -15.93
C ILE A 31 -3.97 -8.36 -17.32
N GLY A 32 -4.48 -7.34 -17.99
CA GLY A 32 -3.99 -7.00 -19.32
C GLY A 32 -4.70 -5.80 -19.92
N ARG A 33 -4.45 -5.51 -21.21
CA ARG A 33 -5.15 -4.44 -21.94
C ARG A 33 -6.31 -4.94 -22.80
N ASP A 34 -6.48 -6.25 -22.94
CA ASP A 34 -7.56 -6.86 -23.71
C ASP A 34 -8.87 -6.80 -22.92
N GLU A 35 -9.98 -6.59 -23.61
CA GLU A 35 -11.30 -6.50 -23.01
C GLU A 35 -11.77 -7.82 -22.37
N SER A 36 -11.13 -8.94 -22.71
CA SER A 36 -11.39 -10.23 -22.08
C SER A 36 -10.66 -10.45 -20.74
N CYS A 37 -9.84 -9.49 -20.29
CA CYS A 37 -9.19 -9.54 -18.99
C CYS A 37 -10.16 -9.11 -17.90
N ASP A 38 -10.03 -9.70 -16.70
CA ASP A 38 -10.80 -9.32 -15.52
C ASP A 38 -10.39 -7.95 -14.99
N LEU A 39 -9.10 -7.60 -15.13
CA LEU A 39 -8.54 -6.31 -14.79
C LEU A 39 -7.92 -5.67 -16.04
N ILE A 40 -8.64 -4.73 -16.64
CA ILE A 40 -8.26 -4.09 -17.89
C ILE A 40 -7.48 -2.83 -17.60
N ILE A 41 -6.20 -2.78 -18.06
CA ILE A 41 -5.37 -1.58 -17.98
C ILE A 41 -5.29 -0.93 -19.37
N PRO A 42 -5.93 0.23 -19.59
CA PRO A 42 -6.02 0.87 -20.91
C PRO A 42 -4.72 1.59 -21.28
N SER A 43 -3.63 0.82 -21.43
CA SER A 43 -2.31 1.33 -21.81
C SER A 43 -1.67 0.47 -22.89
N ARG A 44 -1.06 1.12 -23.90
CA ARG A 44 -0.31 0.42 -24.95
C ARG A 44 0.98 -0.24 -24.47
N GLN A 45 1.46 0.13 -23.31
CA GLN A 45 2.63 -0.47 -22.65
C GLN A 45 2.28 -1.85 -22.03
N VAL A 46 1.02 -2.10 -21.74
CA VAL A 46 0.53 -3.34 -21.17
C VAL A 46 0.22 -4.34 -22.30
N SER A 47 0.65 -5.59 -22.15
CA SER A 47 0.34 -6.69 -23.09
C SER A 47 -1.15 -7.01 -23.03
N ARG A 48 -1.69 -7.63 -24.09
CA ARG A 48 -3.11 -8.07 -24.13
C ARG A 48 -3.42 -8.92 -22.90
N TYR A 49 -2.61 -9.94 -22.67
CA TYR A 49 -2.57 -10.76 -21.47
C TYR A 49 -1.19 -10.52 -20.85
N HIS A 50 -1.13 -9.87 -19.71
CA HIS A 50 0.14 -9.38 -19.17
C HIS A 50 0.59 -10.18 -17.95
N ALA A 51 -0.27 -10.31 -16.97
CA ALA A 51 -0.01 -11.00 -15.72
C ALA A 51 -1.27 -11.71 -15.22
N ARG A 52 -1.09 -12.61 -14.25
CA ARG A 52 -2.18 -13.35 -13.62
C ARG A 52 -1.96 -13.39 -12.10
N LEU A 53 -3.03 -13.21 -11.37
CA LEU A 53 -3.09 -13.46 -9.94
C LEU A 53 -3.84 -14.78 -9.71
N ASN A 54 -3.15 -15.78 -9.21
CA ASN A 54 -3.72 -17.08 -8.88
C ASN A 54 -4.01 -17.15 -7.38
N ILE A 55 -5.23 -17.52 -7.01
CA ILE A 55 -5.61 -17.72 -5.61
C ILE A 55 -5.30 -19.15 -5.22
N LEU A 56 -4.34 -19.33 -4.32
CA LEU A 56 -3.90 -20.63 -3.82
C LEU A 56 -4.35 -20.78 -2.35
N SER A 57 -4.32 -22.02 -1.85
CA SER A 57 -4.54 -22.27 -0.41
C SER A 57 -3.48 -21.62 0.49
N THR A 58 -2.30 -21.35 -0.06
CA THR A 58 -1.15 -20.74 0.63
C THR A 58 -1.08 -19.22 0.48
N GLY A 59 -1.98 -18.59 -0.26
CA GLY A 59 -1.98 -17.16 -0.51
C GLY A 59 -2.23 -16.81 -1.97
N VAL A 60 -1.86 -15.60 -2.37
CA VAL A 60 -2.01 -15.10 -3.74
C VAL A 60 -0.67 -15.15 -4.46
N GLN A 61 -0.66 -15.79 -5.63
CA GLN A 61 0.53 -15.89 -6.47
C GLN A 61 0.41 -14.93 -7.65
N LEU A 62 1.46 -14.17 -7.92
CA LEU A 62 1.60 -13.30 -9.10
C LEU A 62 2.49 -13.99 -10.13
N GLU A 63 2.02 -14.03 -11.38
CA GLU A 63 2.69 -14.62 -12.52
C GLU A 63 2.72 -13.64 -13.71
N ASP A 64 3.88 -13.45 -14.33
CA ASP A 64 3.99 -12.73 -15.60
C ASP A 64 3.73 -13.68 -16.78
N LEU A 65 2.88 -13.30 -17.70
CA LEU A 65 2.49 -14.13 -18.84
C LEU A 65 3.36 -13.87 -20.09
N ALA A 66 4.68 -13.85 -19.91
CA ALA A 66 5.65 -13.49 -20.95
C ALA A 66 5.31 -12.13 -21.58
N SER A 67 5.04 -11.15 -20.74
CA SER A 67 4.66 -9.82 -21.15
C SER A 67 5.82 -9.07 -21.83
N LYS A 68 5.49 -8.09 -22.69
CA LYS A 68 6.51 -7.37 -23.45
C LYS A 68 7.39 -6.46 -22.57
N ASN A 69 6.79 -5.84 -21.57
CA ASN A 69 7.47 -4.83 -20.71
C ASN A 69 7.65 -5.29 -19.27
N GLY A 70 7.32 -6.55 -18.97
CA GLY A 70 7.55 -7.18 -17.68
C GLY A 70 6.62 -6.74 -16.55
N THR A 71 6.54 -7.61 -15.58
CA THR A 71 5.89 -7.37 -14.27
C THR A 71 6.98 -7.29 -13.22
N HIS A 72 6.85 -6.34 -12.28
CA HIS A 72 7.79 -6.15 -11.19
C HIS A 72 7.07 -6.26 -9.85
N CYS A 73 7.77 -6.79 -8.86
CA CYS A 73 7.35 -6.78 -7.47
C CYS A 73 8.43 -6.09 -6.63
N ASN A 74 8.04 -5.06 -5.86
CA ASN A 74 8.94 -4.25 -5.05
C ASN A 74 10.16 -3.71 -5.84
N GLY A 75 9.92 -3.32 -7.11
CA GLY A 75 10.95 -2.81 -8.01
C GLY A 75 11.83 -3.87 -8.66
N GLN A 76 11.65 -5.17 -8.37
CA GLN A 76 12.39 -6.27 -8.97
C GLN A 76 11.53 -6.96 -10.05
N PRO A 77 12.08 -7.24 -11.25
CA PRO A 77 11.36 -7.98 -12.27
C PRO A 77 11.12 -9.41 -11.80
N ILE A 78 9.93 -9.94 -12.05
CA ILE A 78 9.61 -11.33 -11.76
C ILE A 78 9.84 -12.19 -13.00
N ALA A 79 10.64 -13.24 -12.89
CA ALA A 79 10.89 -14.23 -13.95
C ALA A 79 10.10 -15.51 -13.75
N GLU A 80 9.71 -15.79 -12.51
CA GLU A 80 8.94 -16.96 -12.10
C GLU A 80 7.75 -16.51 -11.23
N PRO A 81 6.69 -17.32 -11.13
CA PRO A 81 5.56 -17.00 -10.26
C PRO A 81 6.01 -16.84 -8.79
N ILE A 82 5.59 -15.76 -8.14
CA ILE A 82 5.92 -15.45 -6.75
C ILE A 82 4.68 -15.38 -5.88
N LEU A 83 4.79 -15.77 -4.61
CA LEU A 83 3.75 -15.55 -3.61
C LEU A 83 3.85 -14.12 -3.08
N LEU A 84 2.73 -13.39 -3.13
CA LEU A 84 2.63 -12.02 -2.65
C LEU A 84 2.54 -11.98 -1.12
N GLN A 85 3.17 -10.97 -0.54
CA GLN A 85 3.12 -10.63 0.86
C GLN A 85 2.34 -9.33 1.07
N ASP A 86 1.80 -9.13 2.27
CA ASP A 86 1.09 -7.91 2.61
C ASP A 86 1.98 -6.67 2.40
N GLY A 87 1.42 -5.67 1.73
CA GLY A 87 2.13 -4.44 1.38
C GLY A 87 3.00 -4.53 0.12
N ASP A 88 3.06 -5.67 -0.57
CA ASP A 88 3.84 -5.79 -1.82
C ASP A 88 3.35 -4.80 -2.88
N ILE A 89 4.32 -4.13 -3.50
CA ILE A 89 4.09 -3.19 -4.61
C ILE A 89 4.28 -3.92 -5.92
N ILE A 90 3.19 -4.05 -6.67
CA ILE A 90 3.16 -4.68 -7.99
C ILE A 90 3.16 -3.60 -9.06
N GLN A 91 4.05 -3.71 -10.03
CA GLN A 91 4.10 -2.81 -11.17
C GLN A 91 3.91 -3.59 -12.48
N ILE A 92 2.88 -3.24 -13.23
CA ILE A 92 2.53 -3.81 -14.53
C ILE A 92 3.07 -2.90 -15.62
N ALA A 93 4.12 -3.35 -16.32
CA ALA A 93 4.92 -2.49 -17.19
C ALA A 93 5.40 -1.24 -16.40
N LEU A 94 5.54 -0.11 -17.04
CA LEU A 94 5.72 1.18 -16.35
C LEU A 94 4.41 2.00 -16.31
N ALA A 95 3.26 1.33 -16.49
CA ALA A 95 1.99 1.98 -16.73
C ALA A 95 1.07 2.00 -15.52
N GLN A 96 1.11 0.97 -14.69
CA GLN A 96 0.18 0.81 -13.56
C GLN A 96 0.89 0.24 -12.36
N GLN A 97 0.60 0.80 -11.18
CA GLN A 97 1.10 0.34 -9.90
C GLN A 97 -0.04 -0.04 -8.97
N PHE A 98 0.14 -1.16 -8.27
CA PHE A 98 -0.80 -1.65 -7.26
C PHE A 98 -0.07 -1.92 -5.95
N VAL A 99 -0.82 -1.88 -4.86
CA VAL A 99 -0.44 -2.48 -3.58
C VAL A 99 -1.32 -3.69 -3.33
N PHE A 100 -0.71 -4.78 -2.93
CA PHE A 100 -1.39 -5.97 -2.46
C PHE A 100 -1.60 -5.89 -0.94
N LEU A 101 -2.82 -6.14 -0.50
CA LEU A 101 -3.20 -6.25 0.90
C LEU A 101 -3.71 -7.67 1.14
N SER A 102 -3.07 -8.40 2.05
CA SER A 102 -3.53 -9.74 2.42
C SER A 102 -4.77 -9.68 3.31
N SER A 103 -5.55 -10.75 3.34
CA SER A 103 -6.69 -10.88 4.26
C SER A 103 -6.27 -10.92 5.73
N ASP A 104 -5.01 -11.27 6.01
CA ASP A 104 -4.44 -11.36 7.35
C ASP A 104 -3.93 -10.02 7.89
N ALA A 105 -4.24 -8.89 7.21
CA ALA A 105 -3.97 -7.55 7.73
C ALA A 105 -4.73 -7.23 9.04
N THR A 106 -5.64 -8.09 9.45
CA THR A 106 -6.16 -8.15 10.82
C THR A 106 -5.33 -9.19 11.57
N LEU A 107 -4.30 -8.75 12.28
CA LEU A 107 -3.60 -9.58 13.26
C LEU A 107 -4.68 -10.18 14.22
N PRO A 108 -4.76 -11.52 14.34
CA PRO A 108 -5.54 -12.08 15.43
C PRO A 108 -4.93 -11.57 16.74
N LEU A 109 -5.76 -11.01 17.60
CA LEU A 109 -5.40 -10.62 18.98
C LEU A 109 -5.08 -11.83 19.89
N ASP A 110 -4.83 -12.99 19.31
CA ASP A 110 -4.50 -14.24 19.99
C ASP A 110 -3.03 -14.65 19.79
N ILE A 111 -2.10 -13.69 19.76
CA ILE A 111 -0.71 -13.99 20.06
C ILE A 111 -0.63 -14.08 21.59
N PRO A 112 -0.29 -15.25 22.18
CA PRO A 112 0.01 -15.32 23.61
C PRO A 112 1.08 -14.26 23.90
N VAL A 113 0.81 -13.39 24.85
CA VAL A 113 1.66 -12.22 25.20
C VAL A 113 3.07 -12.63 25.62
N ASP A 114 3.30 -13.94 25.80
CA ASP A 114 4.56 -14.52 26.28
C ASP A 114 5.59 -14.85 25.18
N GLU A 115 5.24 -14.74 23.87
CA GLU A 115 6.17 -15.04 22.76
C GLU A 115 6.50 -13.84 21.86
N ILE A 116 6.11 -12.64 22.23
CA ILE A 116 6.69 -11.46 21.61
C ILE A 116 8.09 -11.36 22.21
N PRO A 117 9.19 -11.57 21.43
CA PRO A 117 10.51 -11.25 21.95
C PRO A 117 10.41 -9.79 22.36
N ALA A 118 10.56 -9.56 23.67
CA ALA A 118 10.53 -8.22 24.22
C ALA A 118 11.60 -7.42 23.49
N VAL A 119 11.18 -6.68 22.46
CA VAL A 119 11.97 -5.59 21.92
C VAL A 119 11.99 -4.55 23.02
N HIS A 120 12.87 -4.79 24.00
CA HIS A 120 13.22 -3.86 25.06
C HIS A 120 13.98 -2.69 24.44
N GLY A 121 13.27 -1.88 23.74
CA GLY A 121 13.63 -0.57 23.29
C GLY A 121 12.34 0.14 22.98
N SER A 122 11.97 1.13 23.78
CA SER A 122 10.75 1.89 23.58
C SER A 122 10.69 2.40 22.15
N THR A 123 9.89 1.74 21.32
CA THR A 123 9.60 2.12 19.92
C THR A 123 8.69 3.35 19.96
N ARG A 124 9.09 4.36 20.74
CA ARG A 124 8.35 5.62 20.85
C ARG A 124 8.59 6.44 19.59
N LEU A 125 7.51 6.75 18.92
CA LEU A 125 7.51 7.77 17.88
C LEU A 125 7.91 9.11 18.51
N ARG A 126 8.92 9.76 17.95
CA ARG A 126 9.40 11.07 18.37
C ARG A 126 9.37 12.03 17.20
N LEU A 127 8.78 13.20 17.42
CA LEU A 127 8.66 14.27 16.43
C LEU A 127 9.44 15.48 16.92
N ASP A 128 10.33 16.03 16.08
CA ASP A 128 10.93 17.34 16.31
C ASP A 128 10.31 18.35 15.34
N LYS A 129 9.53 19.26 15.91
CA LYS A 129 8.81 20.31 15.15
C LYS A 129 9.75 21.30 14.46
N ARG A 130 10.91 21.60 15.04
CA ARG A 130 11.85 22.57 14.47
C ARG A 130 12.58 22.05 13.28
N SER A 131 13.10 20.82 13.37
CA SER A 131 13.84 20.17 12.28
C SER A 131 12.93 19.36 11.35
N ARG A 132 11.65 19.16 11.71
CA ARG A 132 10.69 18.29 11.01
C ARG A 132 11.20 16.85 10.84
N ARG A 133 11.97 16.40 11.82
CA ARG A 133 12.50 15.04 11.85
C ARG A 133 11.62 14.12 12.68
N VAL A 134 11.59 12.87 12.29
CA VAL A 134 10.79 11.81 12.91
C VAL A 134 11.70 10.65 13.25
N TRP A 135 11.55 10.11 14.46
CA TRP A 135 12.27 8.92 14.90
C TRP A 135 11.30 7.87 15.39
N LEU A 136 11.58 6.62 15.05
CA LEU A 136 10.95 5.45 15.63
C LEU A 136 11.99 4.77 16.54
N GLY A 137 11.85 4.96 17.85
CA GLY A 137 12.88 4.57 18.82
C GLY A 137 14.17 5.36 18.62
N LYS A 138 15.23 4.69 18.17
CA LYS A 138 16.56 5.28 17.89
C LYS A 138 16.81 5.53 16.40
N VAL A 139 15.92 5.08 15.52
CA VAL A 139 16.08 5.16 14.07
C VAL A 139 15.37 6.40 13.55
N GLU A 140 16.10 7.25 12.83
CA GLU A 140 15.53 8.39 12.11
C GLU A 140 14.84 7.92 10.83
N LEU A 141 13.65 8.45 10.56
CA LEU A 141 12.90 8.17 9.33
C LEU A 141 13.53 8.93 8.16
N LEU A 142 14.07 8.20 7.21
CA LEU A 142 14.67 8.76 5.99
C LEU A 142 14.01 8.13 4.75
N PRO A 143 13.74 8.90 3.67
CA PRO A 143 13.93 10.35 3.55
C PRO A 143 12.99 11.15 4.46
N PRO A 144 13.31 12.43 4.76
CA PRO A 144 12.47 13.28 5.60
C PRO A 144 11.07 13.42 5.01
N LEU A 145 10.06 13.49 5.86
CA LEU A 145 8.68 13.71 5.45
C LEU A 145 8.51 15.09 4.80
N SER A 146 7.64 15.17 3.80
CA SER A 146 7.18 16.46 3.27
C SER A 146 6.47 17.27 4.36
N ILE A 147 6.30 18.58 4.15
CA ILE A 147 5.62 19.46 5.11
C ILE A 147 4.23 18.94 5.45
N SER A 148 3.45 18.60 4.43
CA SER A 148 2.07 18.10 4.59
C SER A 148 2.01 16.74 5.30
N GLN A 149 2.95 15.84 5.00
CA GLN A 149 3.05 14.54 5.68
C GLN A 149 3.42 14.71 7.15
N PHE A 150 4.38 15.59 7.45
CA PHE A 150 4.78 15.87 8.82
C PHE A 150 3.64 16.47 9.64
N GLN A 151 2.90 17.44 9.09
CA GLN A 151 1.74 18.07 9.74
C GLN A 151 0.61 17.07 10.01
N LEU A 152 0.34 16.17 9.05
CA LEU A 152 -0.65 15.13 9.24
C LEU A 152 -0.23 14.16 10.36
N LEU A 153 1.03 13.75 10.36
CA LEU A 153 1.58 12.90 11.42
C LEU A 153 1.55 13.60 12.78
N GLU A 154 1.89 14.89 12.85
CA GLU A 154 1.81 15.70 14.04
C GLU A 154 0.37 15.80 14.57
N LEU A 155 -0.61 16.02 13.68
CA LEU A 155 -2.02 16.05 14.04
C LEU A 155 -2.46 14.72 14.69
N LEU A 156 -2.10 13.59 14.09
CA LEU A 156 -2.44 12.27 14.62
C LEU A 156 -1.72 11.97 15.93
N TYR A 157 -0.45 12.35 16.04
CA TYR A 157 0.38 12.17 17.23
C TYR A 157 -0.18 12.89 18.45
N HIS A 158 -0.81 14.06 18.28
CA HIS A 158 -1.43 14.85 19.38
C HIS A 158 -2.86 14.43 19.70
N ASN A 159 -3.45 13.50 18.92
CA ASN A 159 -4.81 13.00 19.15
C ASN A 159 -4.83 11.46 19.27
N PRO A 160 -4.06 10.87 20.20
CA PRO A 160 -4.00 9.40 20.33
C PRO A 160 -5.37 8.86 20.74
N GLY A 161 -5.82 7.79 20.07
CA GLY A 161 -7.10 7.14 20.34
C GLY A 161 -8.35 7.94 19.94
N GLN A 162 -8.19 9.10 19.30
CA GLN A 162 -9.32 9.91 18.80
C GLN A 162 -9.45 9.80 17.28
N VAL A 163 -10.70 9.77 16.81
CA VAL A 163 -10.98 9.82 15.37
C VAL A 163 -10.77 11.23 14.85
N VAL A 164 -9.79 11.41 13.97
CA VAL A 164 -9.56 12.68 13.27
C VAL A 164 -10.35 12.68 11.97
N THR A 165 -11.28 13.64 11.83
CA THR A 165 -12.12 13.74 10.64
C THR A 165 -11.32 14.16 9.40
N ARG A 166 -11.75 13.70 8.21
CA ARG A 166 -11.13 14.07 6.93
C ARG A 166 -11.07 15.60 6.73
N SER A 167 -12.11 16.31 7.13
CA SER A 167 -12.17 17.77 7.03
C SER A 167 -11.07 18.44 7.84
N ARG A 168 -10.78 17.94 9.06
CA ARG A 168 -9.72 18.46 9.93
C ARG A 168 -8.34 18.17 9.36
N MET A 169 -8.15 16.99 8.75
CA MET A 169 -6.90 16.65 8.07
C MET A 169 -6.62 17.58 6.88
N ILE A 170 -7.63 17.81 6.04
CA ILE A 170 -7.54 18.73 4.90
C ILE A 170 -7.23 20.15 5.37
N GLN A 171 -7.88 20.62 6.41
CA GLN A 171 -7.68 21.98 6.95
C GLN A 171 -6.24 22.21 7.44
N VAL A 172 -5.62 21.20 8.05
CA VAL A 172 -4.22 21.27 8.50
C VAL A 172 -3.25 21.31 7.32
N ILE A 173 -3.51 20.53 6.28
CA ILE A 173 -2.67 20.47 5.08
C ILE A 173 -2.83 21.72 4.21
N SER A 174 -4.06 22.24 4.03
CA SER A 174 -4.36 23.39 3.17
C SER A 174 -4.14 24.73 3.86
N GLY A 175 -4.04 24.78 5.19
CA GLY A 175 -3.93 26.00 5.96
C GLY A 175 -2.62 26.77 5.77
N GLN A 176 -1.60 26.16 5.17
CA GLN A 176 -0.31 26.83 4.89
C GLN A 176 -0.14 27.32 3.45
N GLU A 177 -0.93 26.84 2.48
CA GLU A 177 -0.87 27.42 1.13
C GLU A 177 -1.28 28.90 1.09
N LYS A 178 -2.19 29.31 1.99
CA LYS A 178 -2.60 30.72 2.08
C LYS A 178 -1.60 31.65 2.78
N ALA A 179 -0.61 31.13 3.48
CA ALA A 179 0.39 31.96 4.16
C ALA A 179 1.64 32.27 3.28
N MET A 180 1.79 31.62 2.14
CA MET A 180 2.90 31.87 1.20
C MET A 180 2.54 32.79 0.02
N GLU A 181 1.25 33.14 -0.16
CA GLU A 181 0.82 34.07 -1.23
C GLU A 181 0.69 35.53 -0.78
N VAL A 182 1.05 35.88 0.47
CA VAL A 182 1.04 37.25 0.96
C VAL A 182 2.39 37.58 1.61
N SER A 183 3.39 37.78 0.77
CA SER A 183 4.61 38.54 1.12
C SER A 183 5.33 38.96 -0.16
#